data_9e3ca0e0faa4e1eb47671d9d3782d542
#
_entry.id   9e3ca0e0faa4e1eb47671d9d3782d542
#
_cell.length_a   1.000
_cell.length_b   1.000
_cell.length_c   1.000
_cell.angle_alpha   90.00
_cell.angle_beta   90.00
_cell.angle_gamma   90.00
#
_symmetry.space_group_name_H-M   'P 1'
#
loop_
_entity.id
_entity.type
_entity.pdbx_description
1 polymer ?
#
loop_
_entity_poly.entity_id
_entity_poly.type
_entity_poly.pdbx_seq_one_letter_code
_entity_poly.pdbx_strand_id
1 'polypeptide(L)'
;MLIEGVRDQTRVVDLTQTLSPDFPQIVLPPEMGQAWPFRIEEASRYDARGPGWYWNNFSCSEHTGTHFDAPIHWISGRHLPDNSTDTIPATRFIAPACVLDCSREAAADADFLLTVDFLRNWERRHGRIPAGSWILMRTDWSKRLDPVAYQNLDETGQHTPGPDADAVKFLVDERQVLGFGSEAIGTDAGQAFHLKPPYPCHYYMHGSGRFGLQCLTNLDLLPPTGAIVIAAPLKIKEGSGSPLRVVALVPTTARAPAHSSHKGVKKKGLIRKQRR
;
A
#
# COMPACT_ATOMS: atom_id res chain seq x y z
N MET A 1 -3.77 32.23 -5.54
CA MET A 1 -3.58 32.34 -4.07
C MET A 1 -3.58 31.00 -3.33
N LEU A 2 -4.66 30.20 -3.25
CA LEU A 2 -4.61 28.91 -2.52
C LEU A 2 -3.77 27.85 -3.26
N ILE A 3 -3.85 27.78 -4.59
CA ILE A 3 -3.16 26.79 -5.42
C ILE A 3 -1.67 27.12 -5.57
N GLU A 4 -1.29 28.39 -5.66
CA GLU A 4 0.11 28.80 -5.72
C GLU A 4 0.82 28.54 -4.38
N GLY A 5 0.20 28.87 -3.26
CA GLY A 5 0.75 28.54 -1.93
C GLY A 5 0.90 27.05 -1.67
N VAL A 6 0.03 26.20 -2.25
CA VAL A 6 0.17 24.73 -2.17
C VAL A 6 1.32 24.24 -3.05
N ARG A 7 1.48 24.77 -4.27
CA ARG A 7 2.56 24.34 -5.19
C ARG A 7 3.96 24.69 -4.69
N ASP A 8 4.13 25.86 -4.13
CA ASP A 8 5.46 26.35 -3.69
C ASP A 8 5.90 25.73 -2.35
N GLN A 9 4.95 25.24 -1.54
CA GLN A 9 5.21 24.71 -0.21
C GLN A 9 5.00 23.21 -0.11
N THR A 10 4.60 22.55 -1.20
CA THR A 10 4.20 21.14 -1.19
C THR A 10 4.81 20.39 -2.36
N ARG A 11 5.48 19.28 -2.07
CA ARG A 11 5.89 18.29 -3.08
C ARG A 11 4.79 17.23 -3.21
N VAL A 12 4.41 16.91 -4.44
CA VAL A 12 3.50 15.78 -4.73
C VAL A 12 4.33 14.51 -4.93
N VAL A 13 3.99 13.45 -4.22
CA VAL A 13 4.59 12.13 -4.38
C VAL A 13 3.51 11.17 -4.88
N ASP A 14 3.80 10.51 -5.99
CA ASP A 14 2.95 9.46 -6.54
C ASP A 14 3.21 8.15 -5.81
N LEU A 15 2.18 7.61 -5.18
CA LEU A 15 2.24 6.36 -4.42
C LEU A 15 1.67 5.18 -5.20
N THR A 16 1.49 5.34 -6.53
CA THR A 16 0.80 4.38 -7.39
C THR A 16 1.77 3.65 -8.30
N GLN A 17 1.68 2.34 -8.34
CA GLN A 17 2.39 1.54 -9.33
C GLN A 17 1.68 1.60 -10.69
N THR A 18 2.45 1.46 -11.76
CA THR A 18 1.87 1.42 -13.11
C THR A 18 1.03 0.16 -13.27
N LEU A 19 -0.24 0.35 -13.58
CA LEU A 19 -1.14 -0.76 -13.89
C LEU A 19 -0.88 -1.25 -15.31
N SER A 20 -0.50 -2.52 -15.42
CA SER A 20 -0.19 -3.20 -16.69
C SER A 20 -0.72 -4.63 -16.68
N PRO A 21 -0.87 -5.29 -17.84
CA PRO A 21 -1.23 -6.71 -17.90
C PRO A 21 -0.29 -7.64 -17.13
N ASP A 22 0.97 -7.23 -16.98
CA ASP A 22 2.00 -8.01 -16.28
C ASP A 22 2.04 -7.76 -14.77
N PHE A 23 1.21 -6.83 -14.25
CA PHE A 23 1.17 -6.56 -12.82
C PHE A 23 0.66 -7.81 -12.08
N PRO A 24 1.39 -8.28 -11.05
CA PRO A 24 1.03 -9.52 -10.36
C PRO A 24 -0.30 -9.40 -9.63
N GLN A 25 -1.14 -10.44 -9.76
CA GLN A 25 -2.42 -10.56 -9.09
C GLN A 25 -2.28 -11.44 -7.85
N ILE A 26 -3.20 -11.27 -6.90
CA ILE A 26 -3.35 -12.22 -5.82
C ILE A 26 -3.71 -13.60 -6.42
N VAL A 27 -3.06 -14.64 -5.92
CA VAL A 27 -3.37 -16.03 -6.28
C VAL A 27 -4.15 -16.65 -5.13
N LEU A 28 -5.40 -16.98 -5.38
CA LEU A 28 -6.28 -17.64 -4.42
C LEU A 28 -6.34 -19.16 -4.69
N PRO A 29 -6.70 -19.98 -3.70
CA PRO A 29 -6.98 -21.39 -3.91
C PRO A 29 -7.92 -21.60 -5.10
N PRO A 30 -7.71 -22.63 -5.95
CA PRO A 30 -8.44 -22.83 -7.21
C PRO A 30 -9.97 -22.90 -7.07
N GLU A 31 -10.46 -23.32 -5.91
CA GLU A 31 -11.89 -23.42 -5.58
C GLU A 31 -12.54 -22.06 -5.26
N MET A 32 -11.76 -21.00 -5.10
CA MET A 32 -12.24 -19.65 -4.84
C MET A 32 -12.38 -18.85 -6.13
N GLY A 33 -13.17 -17.78 -6.08
CA GLY A 33 -13.27 -16.82 -7.19
C GLY A 33 -11.91 -16.17 -7.45
N GLN A 34 -11.48 -16.14 -8.73
CA GLN A 34 -10.18 -15.59 -9.11
C GLN A 34 -10.30 -14.14 -9.57
N ALA A 35 -9.36 -13.30 -9.16
CA ALA A 35 -9.22 -11.94 -9.66
C ALA A 35 -8.79 -11.95 -11.14
N TRP A 36 -9.38 -11.06 -11.95
CA TRP A 36 -8.94 -10.89 -13.33
C TRP A 36 -7.70 -10.00 -13.38
N PRO A 37 -6.69 -10.35 -14.18
CA PRO A 37 -5.58 -9.45 -14.46
C PRO A 37 -6.08 -8.21 -15.23
N PHE A 38 -5.32 -7.14 -15.17
CA PHE A 38 -5.59 -5.98 -16.00
C PHE A 38 -5.46 -6.37 -17.49
N ARG A 39 -6.47 -6.02 -18.25
CA ARG A 39 -6.50 -6.22 -19.72
C ARG A 39 -6.75 -4.90 -20.37
N ILE A 40 -6.06 -4.66 -21.47
CA ILE A 40 -6.23 -3.47 -22.29
C ILE A 40 -6.41 -3.88 -23.74
N GLU A 41 -7.40 -3.30 -24.41
CA GLU A 41 -7.74 -3.55 -25.80
C GLU A 41 -7.81 -2.23 -26.55
N GLU A 42 -6.98 -2.10 -27.59
CA GLU A 42 -6.96 -0.89 -28.41
C GLU A 42 -8.24 -0.79 -29.24
N ALA A 43 -9.03 0.26 -29.02
CA ALA A 43 -10.22 0.53 -29.79
C ALA A 43 -9.88 1.30 -31.09
N SER A 44 -8.96 2.28 -31.04
CA SER A 44 -8.40 2.98 -32.21
C SER A 44 -7.09 3.69 -31.84
N ARG A 45 -6.24 3.91 -32.85
CA ARG A 45 -4.99 4.66 -32.68
C ARG A 45 -4.70 5.48 -33.92
N TYR A 46 -5.43 6.61 -34.12
CA TYR A 46 -5.28 7.51 -35.24
C TYR A 46 -5.39 6.78 -36.60
N ASP A 47 -6.28 5.78 -36.68
CA ASP A 47 -6.51 4.91 -37.84
C ASP A 47 -7.95 5.05 -38.37
N ALA A 48 -8.35 4.18 -39.32
CA ALA A 48 -9.68 4.21 -39.92
C ALA A 48 -10.83 4.06 -38.93
N ARG A 49 -10.58 3.45 -37.75
CA ARG A 49 -11.56 3.28 -36.66
C ARG A 49 -11.73 4.55 -35.81
N GLY A 50 -10.79 5.52 -35.93
CA GLY A 50 -10.81 6.81 -35.22
C GLY A 50 -9.65 7.69 -35.66
N PRO A 51 -9.78 8.45 -36.79
CA PRO A 51 -8.64 9.15 -37.40
C PRO A 51 -8.12 10.32 -36.53
N GLY A 52 -8.90 10.81 -35.58
CA GLY A 52 -8.55 11.94 -34.71
C GLY A 52 -8.22 11.58 -33.27
N TRP A 53 -8.28 10.29 -32.89
CA TRP A 53 -8.10 9.90 -31.48
C TRP A 53 -7.44 8.54 -31.29
N TYR A 54 -6.86 8.38 -30.08
CA TYR A 54 -6.38 7.12 -29.53
C TYR A 54 -7.11 6.82 -28.22
N TRP A 55 -7.70 5.64 -28.11
CA TRP A 55 -8.35 5.17 -26.90
C TRP A 55 -8.37 3.65 -26.80
N ASN A 56 -8.59 3.17 -25.59
CA ASN A 56 -8.63 1.76 -25.27
C ASN A 56 -9.85 1.45 -24.39
N ASN A 57 -10.30 0.21 -24.49
CA ASN A 57 -11.09 -0.42 -23.44
C ASN A 57 -10.13 -1.07 -22.44
N PHE A 58 -10.55 -1.20 -21.18
CA PHE A 58 -9.83 -2.00 -20.22
C PHE A 58 -10.79 -2.74 -19.29
N SER A 59 -10.32 -3.85 -18.70
CA SER A 59 -11.02 -4.60 -17.67
C SER A 59 -10.01 -5.14 -16.64
N CYS A 60 -10.44 -5.24 -15.38
CA CYS A 60 -9.67 -5.81 -14.27
C CYS A 60 -10.60 -6.15 -13.11
N SER A 61 -10.07 -6.84 -12.10
CA SER A 61 -10.72 -6.90 -10.79
C SER A 61 -10.69 -5.53 -10.11
N GLU A 62 -11.65 -5.25 -9.22
CA GLU A 62 -11.62 -4.08 -8.33
C GLU A 62 -10.36 -4.02 -7.47
N HIS A 63 -9.75 -5.19 -7.20
CA HIS A 63 -8.57 -5.36 -6.34
C HIS A 63 -7.33 -5.67 -7.19
N THR A 64 -7.02 -4.80 -8.16
CA THR A 64 -5.89 -4.95 -9.10
C THR A 64 -4.91 -3.79 -8.98
N GLY A 65 -3.61 -4.07 -8.92
CA GLY A 65 -2.56 -3.05 -8.83
C GLY A 65 -2.64 -2.26 -7.53
N THR A 66 -2.25 -0.99 -7.56
CA THR A 66 -2.51 -0.08 -6.43
C THR A 66 -4.02 0.17 -6.36
N HIS A 67 -4.65 -0.29 -5.27
CA HIS A 67 -6.11 -0.23 -5.13
C HIS A 67 -6.56 0.12 -3.71
N PHE A 68 -7.81 0.52 -3.60
CA PHE A 68 -8.53 0.84 -2.38
C PHE A 68 -9.48 -0.31 -2.03
N ASP A 69 -9.57 -0.65 -0.74
CA ASP A 69 -10.53 -1.59 -0.20
C ASP A 69 -11.56 -0.85 0.63
N ALA A 70 -12.84 -0.97 0.25
CA ALA A 70 -13.97 -0.46 1.01
C ALA A 70 -14.42 -1.48 2.08
N PRO A 71 -15.12 -1.06 3.14
CA PRO A 71 -15.55 -1.97 4.23
C PRO A 71 -16.37 -3.17 3.76
N ILE A 72 -17.19 -3.02 2.72
CA ILE A 72 -18.02 -4.10 2.15
C ILE A 72 -17.17 -5.24 1.57
N HIS A 73 -15.88 -4.98 1.25
CA HIS A 73 -14.96 -5.99 0.75
C HIS A 73 -14.83 -7.20 1.69
N TRP A 74 -14.94 -6.96 3.00
CA TRP A 74 -14.80 -8.04 3.97
C TRP A 74 -16.10 -8.35 4.71
N ILE A 75 -16.29 -9.61 5.06
CA ILE A 75 -17.52 -10.08 5.73
C ILE A 75 -17.87 -9.31 7.00
N SER A 76 -16.88 -8.81 7.75
CA SER A 76 -17.09 -8.03 8.97
C SER A 76 -17.66 -6.64 8.69
N GLY A 77 -17.42 -6.06 7.51
CA GLY A 77 -17.90 -4.73 7.11
C GLY A 77 -19.16 -4.74 6.24
N ARG A 78 -19.67 -5.92 5.86
CA ARG A 78 -20.74 -6.09 4.84
C ARG A 78 -22.07 -5.39 5.15
N HIS A 79 -22.35 -5.10 6.41
CA HIS A 79 -23.64 -4.49 6.85
C HIS A 79 -23.48 -3.10 7.44
N LEU A 80 -22.28 -2.52 7.36
CA LEU A 80 -22.05 -1.16 7.85
C LEU A 80 -22.71 -0.14 6.90
N PRO A 81 -23.13 1.02 7.41
CA PRO A 81 -23.54 2.14 6.55
C PRO A 81 -22.29 2.67 5.80
N ASP A 82 -22.53 3.29 4.64
CA ASP A 82 -21.47 3.92 3.83
C ASP A 82 -20.26 3.04 3.62
N ASN A 83 -20.50 1.77 3.28
CA ASN A 83 -19.47 0.72 3.24
C ASN A 83 -18.95 0.40 1.83
N SER A 84 -19.51 0.98 0.77
CA SER A 84 -19.12 0.76 -0.63
C SER A 84 -18.52 2.03 -1.26
N THR A 85 -17.78 1.88 -2.34
CA THR A 85 -17.04 3.00 -2.97
C THR A 85 -17.95 4.15 -3.44
N ASP A 86 -19.21 3.88 -3.73
CA ASP A 86 -20.19 4.90 -4.14
C ASP A 86 -20.90 5.60 -2.99
N THR A 87 -20.89 5.01 -1.79
CA THR A 87 -21.58 5.56 -0.61
C THR A 87 -20.65 6.25 0.39
N ILE A 88 -19.37 5.90 0.41
CA ILE A 88 -18.37 6.51 1.30
C ILE A 88 -18.30 8.03 1.04
N PRO A 89 -18.45 8.88 2.09
CA PRO A 89 -18.31 10.32 1.94
C PRO A 89 -16.95 10.73 1.40
N ALA A 90 -16.91 11.58 0.37
CA ALA A 90 -15.69 12.00 -0.32
C ALA A 90 -14.65 12.67 0.61
N THR A 91 -15.09 13.27 1.71
CA THR A 91 -14.22 13.88 2.73
C THR A 91 -13.30 12.86 3.40
N ARG A 92 -13.62 11.58 3.36
CA ARG A 92 -12.79 10.49 3.93
C ARG A 92 -11.64 10.07 3.02
N PHE A 93 -11.59 10.54 1.78
CA PHE A 93 -10.51 10.18 0.84
C PHE A 93 -9.28 11.08 0.94
N ILE A 94 -9.31 12.07 1.82
CA ILE A 94 -8.20 13.00 2.05
C ILE A 94 -7.89 13.00 3.56
N ALA A 95 -6.70 12.53 3.94
CA ALA A 95 -6.34 12.40 5.35
C ALA A 95 -4.83 12.49 5.58
N PRO A 96 -4.39 12.87 6.79
CA PRO A 96 -2.98 12.79 7.16
C PRO A 96 -2.49 11.33 7.15
N ALA A 97 -1.19 11.14 6.99
CA ALA A 97 -0.56 9.83 7.00
C ALA A 97 0.61 9.75 7.99
N CYS A 98 0.73 8.58 8.61
CA CYS A 98 1.89 8.16 9.39
C CYS A 98 2.59 7.03 8.62
N VAL A 99 3.88 7.17 8.34
CA VAL A 99 4.70 6.15 7.67
C VAL A 99 5.51 5.38 8.70
N LEU A 100 5.29 4.08 8.75
CA LEU A 100 6.02 3.12 9.59
C LEU A 100 7.11 2.48 8.75
N ASP A 101 8.37 2.86 8.98
CA ASP A 101 9.50 2.27 8.26
C ASP A 101 9.87 0.92 8.86
N CYS A 102 9.41 -0.14 8.21
CA CYS A 102 9.68 -1.55 8.49
C CYS A 102 10.59 -2.17 7.42
N SER A 103 11.26 -1.36 6.58
CA SER A 103 12.02 -1.86 5.43
C SER A 103 13.19 -2.76 5.83
N ARG A 104 13.81 -2.50 6.98
CA ARG A 104 14.90 -3.31 7.52
C ARG A 104 14.42 -4.66 8.02
N GLU A 105 13.32 -4.67 8.74
CA GLU A 105 12.68 -5.86 9.30
C GLU A 105 12.18 -6.76 8.18
N ALA A 106 11.47 -6.20 7.20
CA ALA A 106 10.96 -6.90 6.02
C ALA A 106 12.07 -7.45 5.11
N ALA A 107 13.24 -6.80 5.07
CA ALA A 107 14.40 -7.31 4.34
C ALA A 107 15.07 -8.50 5.05
N ALA A 108 14.95 -8.58 6.37
CA ALA A 108 15.50 -9.67 7.18
C ALA A 108 14.54 -10.87 7.26
N ASP A 109 13.23 -10.61 7.25
CA ASP A 109 12.18 -11.61 7.36
C ASP A 109 10.98 -11.19 6.49
N ALA A 110 10.65 -12.01 5.50
CA ALA A 110 9.53 -11.77 4.61
C ALA A 110 8.18 -11.90 5.34
N ASP A 111 8.11 -12.69 6.41
CA ASP A 111 6.92 -12.89 7.24
C ASP A 111 6.88 -11.97 8.46
N PHE A 112 7.66 -10.88 8.44
CA PHE A 112 7.71 -9.91 9.54
C PHE A 112 6.31 -9.45 9.93
N LEU A 113 6.01 -9.51 11.23
CA LEU A 113 4.76 -9.00 11.81
C LEU A 113 5.01 -7.66 12.53
N LEU A 114 4.32 -6.62 12.08
CA LEU A 114 4.22 -5.33 12.77
C LEU A 114 3.44 -5.51 14.08
N THR A 115 4.09 -5.21 15.22
CA THR A 115 3.54 -5.42 16.56
C THR A 115 3.15 -4.11 17.25
N VAL A 116 2.37 -4.20 18.37
CA VAL A 116 2.06 -3.05 19.23
C VAL A 116 3.33 -2.40 19.77
N ASP A 117 4.35 -3.17 20.11
CA ASP A 117 5.62 -2.62 20.62
C ASP A 117 6.35 -1.81 19.56
N PHE A 118 6.30 -2.24 18.30
CA PHE A 118 6.82 -1.44 17.19
C PHE A 118 6.07 -0.09 17.07
N LEU A 119 4.74 -0.13 17.12
CA LEU A 119 3.90 1.06 17.08
C LEU A 119 4.21 2.04 18.23
N ARG A 120 4.31 1.54 19.46
CA ARG A 120 4.67 2.35 20.63
C ARG A 120 6.09 2.91 20.53
N ASN A 121 7.04 2.15 19.98
CA ASN A 121 8.40 2.61 19.71
C ASN A 121 8.43 3.73 18.66
N TRP A 122 7.62 3.60 17.62
CA TRP A 122 7.45 4.62 16.61
C TRP A 122 6.85 5.91 17.22
N GLU A 123 5.80 5.78 18.04
CA GLU A 123 5.17 6.92 18.72
C GLU A 123 6.11 7.67 19.68
N ARG A 124 6.99 6.96 20.36
CA ARG A 124 8.01 7.62 21.20
C ARG A 124 8.95 8.54 20.41
N ARG A 125 9.16 8.26 19.15
CA ARG A 125 10.06 9.03 18.26
C ARG A 125 9.34 10.13 17.49
N HIS A 126 8.09 9.91 17.13
CA HIS A 126 7.37 10.74 16.15
C HIS A 126 6.09 11.37 16.71
N GLY A 127 5.73 11.08 17.94
CA GLY A 127 4.47 11.50 18.56
C GLY A 127 3.35 10.49 18.36
N ARG A 128 2.27 10.69 19.11
CA ARG A 128 1.08 9.81 19.06
C ARG A 128 0.47 9.82 17.67
N ILE A 129 0.10 8.65 17.17
CA ILE A 129 -0.65 8.48 15.92
C ILE A 129 -1.98 9.23 16.03
N PRO A 130 -2.24 10.22 15.14
CA PRO A 130 -3.50 10.99 15.17
C PRO A 130 -4.68 10.14 14.73
N ALA A 131 -5.84 10.33 15.37
CA ALA A 131 -7.09 9.73 14.91
C ALA A 131 -7.42 10.19 13.47
N GLY A 132 -8.02 9.31 12.69
CA GLY A 132 -8.36 9.59 11.29
C GLY A 132 -7.18 9.65 10.32
N SER A 133 -5.96 9.23 10.73
CA SER A 133 -4.81 9.15 9.83
C SER A 133 -4.72 7.79 9.13
N TRP A 134 -4.12 7.78 7.94
CA TRP A 134 -3.62 6.57 7.30
C TRP A 134 -2.38 6.06 8.02
N ILE A 135 -2.27 4.75 8.19
CA ILE A 135 -1.03 4.07 8.56
C ILE A 135 -0.47 3.43 7.29
N LEU A 136 0.72 3.87 6.88
CA LEU A 136 1.39 3.36 5.70
C LEU A 136 2.63 2.56 6.13
N MET A 137 2.59 1.25 5.94
CA MET A 137 3.69 0.34 6.28
C MET A 137 4.68 0.30 5.11
N ARG A 138 5.81 0.99 5.26
CA ARG A 138 6.91 0.93 4.32
C ARG A 138 7.73 -0.33 4.55
N THR A 139 7.88 -1.14 3.53
CA THR A 139 8.65 -2.40 3.54
C THR A 139 9.69 -2.46 2.43
N ASP A 140 9.73 -1.45 1.56
CA ASP A 140 10.47 -1.44 0.29
C ASP A 140 10.09 -2.62 -0.63
N TRP A 141 8.92 -3.24 -0.38
CA TRP A 141 8.41 -4.37 -1.18
C TRP A 141 8.17 -3.96 -2.63
N SER A 142 7.71 -2.75 -2.85
CA SER A 142 7.47 -2.15 -4.17
C SER A 142 8.72 -2.04 -5.05
N LYS A 143 9.92 -2.20 -4.48
CA LYS A 143 11.20 -2.20 -5.21
C LYS A 143 11.52 -3.56 -5.83
N ARG A 144 10.71 -4.58 -5.58
CA ARG A 144 10.81 -5.90 -6.23
C ARG A 144 10.16 -5.80 -7.61
N LEU A 145 10.96 -5.62 -8.66
CA LEU A 145 10.47 -5.39 -10.03
C LEU A 145 10.01 -6.67 -10.74
N ASP A 146 10.50 -7.82 -10.30
CA ASP A 146 10.09 -9.12 -10.84
C ASP A 146 8.74 -9.53 -10.22
N PRO A 147 7.71 -9.88 -11.03
CA PRO A 147 6.38 -10.27 -10.54
C PRO A 147 6.39 -11.47 -9.59
N VAL A 148 7.25 -12.46 -9.82
CA VAL A 148 7.38 -13.64 -8.95
C VAL A 148 7.99 -13.25 -7.61
N ALA A 149 9.05 -12.42 -7.63
CA ALA A 149 9.66 -11.90 -6.41
C ALA A 149 8.70 -10.95 -5.65
N TYR A 150 7.82 -10.25 -6.35
CA TYR A 150 6.81 -9.38 -5.73
C TYR A 150 5.71 -10.19 -5.06
N GLN A 151 5.20 -11.24 -5.70
CA GLN A 151 4.23 -12.17 -5.11
C GLN A 151 4.82 -12.94 -3.94
N ASN A 152 6.06 -13.38 -4.06
CA ASN A 152 6.78 -14.20 -3.08
C ASN A 152 5.92 -15.36 -2.56
N LEU A 153 5.41 -16.16 -3.52
CA LEU A 153 4.48 -17.27 -3.31
C LEU A 153 5.23 -18.60 -3.44
N ASP A 154 5.05 -19.51 -2.50
CA ASP A 154 5.49 -20.90 -2.56
C ASP A 154 4.35 -21.89 -2.23
N GLU A 155 4.66 -23.16 -1.97
CA GLU A 155 3.69 -24.20 -1.65
C GLU A 155 2.98 -23.99 -0.30
N THR A 156 3.50 -23.14 0.59
CA THR A 156 2.89 -22.81 1.88
C THR A 156 2.05 -21.53 1.82
N GLY A 157 2.05 -20.84 0.69
CA GLY A 157 1.30 -19.64 0.44
C GLY A 157 2.17 -18.41 0.17
N GLN A 158 1.58 -17.23 0.30
CA GLN A 158 2.28 -15.97 0.11
C GLN A 158 3.08 -15.60 1.37
N HIS A 159 4.30 -15.11 1.18
CA HIS A 159 5.20 -14.64 2.23
C HIS A 159 5.44 -13.14 2.06
N THR A 160 4.66 -12.32 2.75
CA THR A 160 4.75 -10.85 2.75
C THR A 160 4.56 -10.30 4.15
N PRO A 161 5.25 -9.20 4.53
CA PRO A 161 5.10 -8.60 5.85
C PRO A 161 3.74 -7.93 6.00
N GLY A 162 3.23 -7.89 7.24
CA GLY A 162 1.98 -7.23 7.59
C GLY A 162 1.81 -7.05 9.10
N PRO A 163 0.67 -6.54 9.58
CA PRO A 163 0.43 -6.36 11.01
C PRO A 163 -0.06 -7.65 11.67
N ASP A 164 0.28 -7.84 12.96
CA ASP A 164 -0.37 -8.82 13.79
C ASP A 164 -1.77 -8.35 14.25
N ALA A 165 -2.55 -9.26 14.85
CA ALA A 165 -3.92 -8.97 15.28
C ALA A 165 -3.99 -7.89 16.37
N ASP A 166 -3.05 -7.90 17.31
CA ASP A 166 -3.02 -6.93 18.42
C ASP A 166 -2.63 -5.54 17.92
N ALA A 167 -1.70 -5.43 16.97
CA ALA A 167 -1.35 -4.17 16.35
C ALA A 167 -2.55 -3.56 15.60
N VAL A 168 -3.30 -4.38 14.85
CA VAL A 168 -4.49 -3.90 14.15
C VAL A 168 -5.55 -3.42 15.15
N LYS A 169 -5.82 -4.20 16.20
CA LYS A 169 -6.76 -3.77 17.26
C LYS A 169 -6.32 -2.48 17.93
N PHE A 170 -5.05 -2.34 18.26
CA PHE A 170 -4.49 -1.11 18.82
C PHE A 170 -4.72 0.09 17.89
N LEU A 171 -4.49 -0.06 16.59
CA LEU A 171 -4.72 0.98 15.60
C LEU A 171 -6.20 1.35 15.47
N VAL A 172 -7.08 0.36 15.50
CA VAL A 172 -8.53 0.54 15.40
C VAL A 172 -9.11 1.15 16.67
N ASP A 173 -8.87 0.52 17.81
CA ASP A 173 -9.58 0.82 19.06
C ASP A 173 -8.95 2.01 19.81
N GLU A 174 -7.62 2.07 19.87
CA GLU A 174 -6.93 3.08 20.67
C GLU A 174 -6.42 4.28 19.87
N ARG A 175 -6.20 4.13 18.55
CA ARG A 175 -5.72 5.21 17.67
C ARG A 175 -6.79 5.71 16.71
N GLN A 176 -7.86 4.93 16.50
CA GLN A 176 -8.99 5.31 15.65
C GLN A 176 -8.52 5.78 14.26
N VAL A 177 -7.60 5.04 13.67
CA VAL A 177 -7.02 5.36 12.36
C VAL A 177 -8.08 5.29 11.26
N LEU A 178 -7.84 5.94 10.12
CA LEU A 178 -8.70 5.91 8.96
C LEU A 178 -8.59 4.58 8.20
N GLY A 179 -7.39 4.04 8.10
CA GLY A 179 -7.12 2.82 7.36
C GLY A 179 -5.64 2.43 7.41
N PHE A 180 -5.33 1.33 6.75
CA PHE A 180 -3.98 0.76 6.67
C PHE A 180 -3.55 0.60 5.22
N GLY A 181 -2.30 0.94 4.90
CA GLY A 181 -1.72 0.81 3.56
C GLY A 181 -0.44 0.00 3.56
N SER A 182 -0.27 -0.85 2.54
CA SER A 182 0.87 -1.74 2.33
C SER A 182 1.49 -1.56 0.94
N GLU A 183 2.79 -1.84 0.80
CA GLU A 183 3.46 -1.95 -0.49
C GLU A 183 3.33 -3.35 -1.12
N ALA A 184 2.93 -4.35 -0.34
CA ALA A 184 2.70 -5.72 -0.80
C ALA A 184 1.28 -5.93 -1.35
N ILE A 185 1.03 -7.11 -1.93
CA ILE A 185 -0.32 -7.61 -2.20
C ILE A 185 -0.91 -8.03 -0.86
N GLY A 186 -2.01 -7.41 -0.48
CA GLY A 186 -2.64 -7.59 0.82
C GLY A 186 -2.24 -6.51 1.83
N THR A 187 -3.21 -6.13 2.68
CA THR A 187 -2.96 -5.31 3.89
C THR A 187 -2.61 -6.19 5.10
N ASP A 188 -2.89 -7.48 5.05
CA ASP A 188 -2.43 -8.48 6.01
C ASP A 188 -1.07 -9.06 5.60
N ALA A 189 -0.39 -9.69 6.55
CA ALA A 189 0.77 -10.53 6.25
C ALA A 189 0.36 -11.72 5.36
N GLY A 190 1.26 -12.21 4.50
CA GLY A 190 0.97 -13.31 3.60
C GLY A 190 0.49 -14.59 4.33
N GLN A 191 1.06 -14.86 5.51
CA GLN A 191 0.71 -16.00 6.36
C GLN A 191 -0.43 -15.69 7.38
N ALA A 192 -1.18 -14.59 7.16
CA ALA A 192 -2.20 -14.15 8.13
C ALA A 192 -3.42 -15.09 8.27
N PHE A 193 -3.58 -16.06 7.39
CA PHE A 193 -4.60 -17.11 7.55
C PHE A 193 -4.37 -18.00 8.78
N HIS A 194 -3.15 -18.02 9.33
CA HIS A 194 -2.82 -18.68 10.60
C HIS A 194 -3.11 -17.83 11.84
N LEU A 195 -3.37 -16.52 11.69
CA LEU A 195 -3.66 -15.62 12.80
C LEU A 195 -5.11 -15.78 13.30
N LYS A 196 -5.43 -15.15 14.42
CA LYS A 196 -6.77 -15.18 15.03
C LYS A 196 -7.27 -13.77 15.32
N PRO A 197 -8.34 -13.29 14.64
CA PRO A 197 -9.00 -13.96 13.51
C PRO A 197 -8.06 -14.10 12.32
N PRO A 198 -8.34 -14.97 11.35
CA PRO A 198 -7.63 -14.98 10.08
C PRO A 198 -7.78 -13.62 9.39
N TYR A 199 -6.68 -13.15 8.77
CA TYR A 199 -6.63 -11.85 8.09
C TYR A 199 -7.09 -10.68 8.98
N PRO A 200 -6.42 -10.44 10.12
CA PRO A 200 -6.88 -9.50 11.14
C PRO A 200 -6.96 -8.05 10.64
N CYS A 201 -6.13 -7.65 9.68
CA CYS A 201 -6.21 -6.30 9.12
C CYS A 201 -7.52 -6.13 8.36
N HIS A 202 -7.85 -7.01 7.44
CA HIS A 202 -9.15 -6.97 6.76
C HIS A 202 -10.31 -7.08 7.78
N TYR A 203 -10.20 -8.01 8.74
CA TYR A 203 -11.28 -8.26 9.68
C TYR A 203 -11.61 -7.05 10.56
N TYR A 204 -10.62 -6.45 11.20
CA TYR A 204 -10.84 -5.35 12.14
C TYR A 204 -10.99 -4.00 11.44
N MET A 205 -10.18 -3.69 10.41
CA MET A 205 -10.29 -2.42 9.70
C MET A 205 -11.65 -2.29 9.02
N HIS A 206 -12.01 -3.26 8.17
CA HIS A 206 -13.28 -3.20 7.46
C HIS A 206 -14.49 -3.35 8.39
N GLY A 207 -14.41 -4.22 9.41
CA GLY A 207 -15.45 -4.39 10.43
C GLY A 207 -15.72 -3.13 11.28
N SER A 208 -14.80 -2.17 11.22
CA SER A 208 -14.91 -0.88 11.92
C SER A 208 -15.16 0.29 10.95
N GLY A 209 -15.52 0.02 9.69
CA GLY A 209 -15.75 1.03 8.67
C GLY A 209 -14.48 1.76 8.21
N ARG A 210 -13.31 1.12 8.31
CA ARG A 210 -12.00 1.63 7.88
C ARG A 210 -11.57 1.00 6.59
N PHE A 211 -10.51 1.53 5.98
CA PHE A 211 -10.13 1.28 4.59
C PHE A 211 -8.79 0.56 4.48
N GLY A 212 -8.58 -0.11 3.34
CA GLY A 212 -7.30 -0.66 2.89
C GLY A 212 -6.72 0.12 1.71
N LEU A 213 -5.38 0.17 1.62
CA LEU A 213 -4.64 0.54 0.43
C LEU A 213 -3.57 -0.52 0.19
N GLN A 214 -3.53 -1.08 -1.02
CA GLN A 214 -2.60 -2.15 -1.34
C GLN A 214 -1.68 -1.77 -2.49
N CYS A 215 -0.55 -2.45 -2.60
CA CYS A 215 0.42 -2.27 -3.67
C CYS A 215 0.88 -0.81 -3.83
N LEU A 216 1.07 -0.09 -2.73
CA LEU A 216 1.63 1.25 -2.73
C LEU A 216 3.10 1.22 -3.16
N THR A 217 3.63 2.38 -3.56
CA THR A 217 5.05 2.56 -3.88
C THR A 217 5.56 3.90 -3.35
N ASN A 218 6.88 4.11 -3.40
CA ASN A 218 7.51 5.38 -3.03
C ASN A 218 7.25 5.84 -1.59
N LEU A 219 6.94 4.93 -0.67
CA LEU A 219 6.75 5.28 0.74
C LEU A 219 8.05 5.77 1.40
N ASP A 220 9.22 5.40 0.85
CA ASP A 220 10.54 5.90 1.26
C ASP A 220 10.76 7.40 0.99
N LEU A 221 9.95 7.99 0.12
CA LEU A 221 9.98 9.43 -0.16
C LEU A 221 9.13 10.26 0.83
N LEU A 222 8.37 9.61 1.70
CA LEU A 222 7.51 10.29 2.66
C LEU A 222 8.22 10.48 4.00
N PRO A 223 7.96 11.59 4.72
CA PRO A 223 8.35 11.72 6.12
C PRO A 223 7.52 10.79 7.00
N PRO A 224 7.98 10.46 8.22
CA PRO A 224 7.21 9.67 9.17
C PRO A 224 5.83 10.25 9.49
N THR A 225 5.70 11.58 9.49
CA THR A 225 4.45 12.33 9.72
C THR A 225 4.41 13.59 8.84
N GLY A 226 3.21 14.20 8.70
CA GLY A 226 3.03 15.48 8.02
C GLY A 226 2.67 15.38 6.54
N ALA A 227 2.65 14.20 5.95
CA ALA A 227 2.08 14.00 4.62
C ALA A 227 0.54 13.94 4.69
N ILE A 228 -0.13 14.43 3.64
CA ILE A 228 -1.57 14.26 3.43
C ILE A 228 -1.74 13.35 2.22
N VAL A 229 -2.48 12.25 2.39
CA VAL A 229 -2.79 11.30 1.32
C VAL A 229 -4.15 11.60 0.73
N ILE A 230 -4.22 11.56 -0.60
CA ILE A 230 -5.44 11.58 -1.40
C ILE A 230 -5.58 10.20 -2.04
N ALA A 231 -6.63 9.46 -1.65
CA ALA A 231 -6.89 8.09 -2.08
C ALA A 231 -8.38 7.94 -2.44
N ALA A 232 -8.78 8.51 -3.58
CA ALA A 232 -10.17 8.51 -4.03
C ALA A 232 -10.42 7.38 -5.04
N PRO A 233 -11.16 6.32 -4.65
CA PRO A 233 -11.51 5.22 -5.56
C PRO A 233 -12.49 5.67 -6.65
N LEU A 234 -12.65 4.87 -7.69
CA LEU A 234 -13.75 5.02 -8.63
C LEU A 234 -15.09 4.87 -7.90
N LYS A 235 -16.06 5.70 -8.23
CA LYS A 235 -17.40 5.65 -7.64
C LYS A 235 -18.22 4.55 -8.32
N ILE A 236 -17.94 3.30 -7.98
CA ILE A 236 -18.60 2.12 -8.53
C ILE A 236 -19.81 1.81 -7.63
N LYS A 237 -20.99 1.63 -8.22
CA LYS A 237 -22.19 1.25 -7.46
C LYS A 237 -21.96 -0.07 -6.74
N GLU A 238 -22.14 -0.06 -5.42
CA GLU A 238 -21.90 -1.21 -4.54
C GLU A 238 -20.48 -1.79 -4.65
N GLY A 239 -19.50 -0.97 -5.12
CA GLY A 239 -18.12 -1.40 -5.34
C GLY A 239 -17.41 -1.74 -4.04
N SER A 240 -16.73 -2.89 -4.03
CA SER A 240 -15.96 -3.38 -2.88
C SER A 240 -14.57 -2.75 -2.80
N GLY A 241 -14.09 -2.21 -3.91
CA GLY A 241 -12.79 -1.57 -4.05
C GLY A 241 -12.63 -0.93 -5.41
N SER A 242 -11.45 -0.45 -5.71
CA SER A 242 -11.12 0.10 -7.03
C SER A 242 -9.62 0.35 -7.19
N PRO A 243 -9.02 0.04 -8.34
CA PRO A 243 -7.77 0.67 -8.74
C PRO A 243 -7.90 2.18 -8.69
N LEU A 244 -6.85 2.86 -8.22
CA LEU A 244 -6.87 4.32 -8.10
C LEU A 244 -5.47 4.93 -8.28
N ARG A 245 -5.41 6.26 -8.44
CA ARG A 245 -4.18 7.02 -8.31
C ARG A 245 -4.08 7.58 -6.90
N VAL A 246 -3.17 7.02 -6.08
CA VAL A 246 -2.85 7.53 -4.73
C VAL A 246 -1.74 8.55 -4.84
N VAL A 247 -1.95 9.73 -4.28
CA VAL A 247 -0.92 10.77 -4.21
C VAL A 247 -0.77 11.29 -2.79
N ALA A 248 0.46 11.64 -2.41
CA ALA A 248 0.74 12.31 -1.14
C ALA A 248 1.21 13.75 -1.38
N LEU A 249 0.65 14.67 -0.62
CA LEU A 249 1.12 16.05 -0.50
C LEU A 249 2.08 16.12 0.68
N VAL A 250 3.35 16.45 0.42
CA VAL A 250 4.42 16.50 1.41
C VAL A 250 4.91 17.95 1.54
N PRO A 251 4.86 18.56 2.74
CA PRO A 251 5.41 19.90 2.93
C PRO A 251 6.89 19.96 2.53
N THR A 252 7.30 20.98 1.77
CA THR A 252 8.70 21.14 1.31
C THR A 252 9.67 21.36 2.46
N THR A 253 9.17 21.82 3.62
CA THR A 253 9.94 21.98 4.87
C THR A 253 10.14 20.67 5.64
N ALA A 254 9.42 19.60 5.28
CA ALA A 254 9.59 18.29 5.90
C ALA A 254 10.92 17.67 5.45
N ARG A 255 11.83 17.40 6.39
CA ARG A 255 13.09 16.71 6.11
C ARG A 255 12.80 15.32 5.53
N ALA A 256 13.36 15.04 4.35
CA ALA A 256 13.42 13.68 3.84
C ALA A 256 14.14 12.76 4.86
N PRO A 257 13.75 11.48 5.00
CA PRO A 257 14.48 10.56 5.84
C PRO A 257 15.95 10.51 5.42
N ALA A 258 16.87 10.54 6.39
CA ALA A 258 18.30 10.45 6.11
C ALA A 258 18.59 9.07 5.48
N HIS A 259 18.97 9.06 4.21
CA HIS A 259 19.47 7.84 3.59
C HIS A 259 20.72 7.40 4.35
N SER A 260 20.68 6.23 5.00
CA SER A 260 21.87 5.60 5.56
C SER A 260 22.76 5.18 4.39
N SER A 261 23.74 6.02 4.03
CA SER A 261 24.74 5.66 3.06
C SER A 261 25.57 4.48 3.60
N HIS A 262 25.35 3.31 3.07
CA HIS A 262 26.22 2.17 3.29
C HIS A 262 27.60 2.54 2.72
N LYS A 263 28.53 2.95 3.58
CA LYS A 263 29.95 3.03 3.23
C LYS A 263 30.43 1.60 2.98
N GLY A 264 30.64 1.28 1.71
CA GLY A 264 31.21 0.01 1.30
C GLY A 264 32.51 -0.26 2.03
N VAL A 265 32.58 -1.41 2.70
CA VAL A 265 33.81 -1.95 3.30
C VAL A 265 34.79 -2.21 2.18
N LYS A 266 35.79 -1.34 2.05
CA LYS A 266 36.92 -1.58 1.15
C LYS A 266 37.67 -2.84 1.62
N LYS A 267 37.53 -3.96 0.91
CA LYS A 267 38.43 -5.13 1.06
C LYS A 267 39.82 -4.68 0.72
N LYS A 268 40.73 -4.62 1.71
CA LYS A 268 42.18 -4.51 1.52
C LYS A 268 42.66 -5.79 0.86
N GLY A 269 43.01 -5.70 -0.42
CA GLY A 269 43.70 -6.79 -1.13
C GLY A 269 45.09 -7.05 -0.56
N LEU A 270 45.29 -8.26 -0.06
CA LEU A 270 46.63 -8.76 0.30
C LEU A 270 47.36 -9.12 -1.00
N ILE A 271 48.28 -8.28 -1.41
CA ILE A 271 49.24 -8.61 -2.49
C ILE A 271 50.29 -9.55 -1.90
N ARG A 272 50.19 -10.83 -2.23
CA ARG A 272 51.24 -11.82 -1.98
C ARG A 272 52.30 -11.68 -3.07
N LYS A 273 53.44 -11.09 -2.74
CA LYS A 273 54.64 -11.17 -3.56
C LYS A 273 55.15 -12.62 -3.55
N GLN A 274 55.11 -13.30 -4.68
CA GLN A 274 55.97 -14.46 -4.92
C GLN A 274 57.30 -13.97 -5.51
N ARG A 275 58.37 -14.25 -4.80
CA ARG A 275 59.73 -14.20 -5.32
C ARG A 275 60.12 -15.61 -5.79
N ARG A 276 60.68 -15.64 -7.00
CA ARG A 276 61.48 -16.68 -7.70
C ARG A 276 60.72 -17.89 -8.24
#